data_1b0504b69b6a258030eeacbfd51f1a83
#
_entry.id   1b0504b69b6a258030eeacbfd51f1a83
#
_cell.length_a   1.000
_cell.length_b   1.000
_cell.length_c   1.000
_cell.angle_alpha   90.00
_cell.angle_beta   90.00
_cell.angle_gamma   90.00
#
_symmetry.space_group_name_H-M   'P 1'
#
loop_
_entity.id
_entity.type
_entity.pdbx_description
1 polymer ?
#
loop_
_entity_poly.entity_id
_entity_poly.type
_entity_poly.pdbx_seq_one_letter_code
_entity_poly.pdbx_strand_id
1 'polypeptide(L)'
;MSLNIQNLTLNLGKKTILNNVSLHVKDGERVGLVGSSGSGKSMLLRAATGLLPFETKISGSCMLGGVQTVGASDENLARIRGKYVGVVFQQANRALNPMLSVEEQISLPLRIHYQLDADDVHNRVCAMLEKVGLPQNIISKRTFELSGGQLQRVGIATALITSPRLILADEPTTALDSVTQKDVVNMLTSLVDNMGASMLFVTHDFSVLSRAAKRCYVLDSGRLVDSAEVQDLLENPRVTSTKQLVDAAKKLTLRAQKLDSQNVSSENVTSENVTSESASSENVSSENASRKDSSLLTAKNIHVTLGRALARAEVLKGVDLDLFKGESLAIIGGSGSGKTTLIRAMLGLQKISDGIVTYDSQIVNSSTNRKKISDYSALRKETSLVFQHPFAALDPRWTVLKSVAEPLNIWRKSLQLDDATICNRVEEMLQLVGLNPKDFLERYPHELSGGQAQCVAIARALINNPRVLLADEPMSAIDVAERTRILDAFAAIRKERPTMSCIFVSHDLGMIQHLATRVIVLNDGKIVEFGRVSDVLNSPQNDYTRALVNAAIM
;
A
#
# COMPACT_ATOMS: atom_id res chain seq x y z
N MET A 1 1.05 -0.46 -35.00
CA MET A 1 1.54 -0.03 -33.67
C MET A 1 0.46 0.75 -32.99
N SER A 2 0.08 0.33 -31.80
CA SER A 2 -0.99 0.99 -31.03
C SER A 2 -0.52 2.30 -30.37
N LEU A 3 0.75 2.35 -29.94
CA LEU A 3 1.40 3.54 -29.40
C LEU A 3 2.84 3.63 -29.93
N ASN A 4 3.25 4.80 -30.39
CA ASN A 4 4.63 5.07 -30.80
C ASN A 4 5.04 6.48 -30.34
N ILE A 5 5.96 6.55 -29.41
CA ILE A 5 6.53 7.79 -28.88
C ILE A 5 7.97 7.91 -29.35
N GLN A 6 8.34 9.06 -29.90
CA GLN A 6 9.67 9.33 -30.42
C GLN A 6 10.19 10.68 -29.92
N ASN A 7 11.36 10.66 -29.28
CA ASN A 7 12.11 11.84 -28.82
C ASN A 7 11.24 12.80 -27.99
N LEU A 8 10.30 12.29 -27.19
CA LEU A 8 9.36 13.09 -26.43
C LEU A 8 10.08 13.82 -25.30
N THR A 9 10.00 15.15 -25.31
CA THR A 9 10.53 16.01 -24.26
C THR A 9 9.39 16.87 -23.70
N LEU A 10 9.28 16.93 -22.37
CA LEU A 10 8.21 17.60 -21.67
C LEU A 10 8.77 18.48 -20.56
N ASN A 11 8.44 19.77 -20.60
CA ASN A 11 8.84 20.75 -19.61
C ASN A 11 7.61 21.35 -18.94
N LEU A 12 7.61 21.40 -17.60
CA LEU A 12 6.62 22.09 -16.80
C LEU A 12 7.29 23.31 -16.14
N GLY A 13 6.97 24.50 -16.63
CA GLY A 13 7.71 25.71 -16.29
C GLY A 13 9.19 25.59 -16.65
N LYS A 14 10.07 25.71 -15.64
CA LYS A 14 11.54 25.55 -15.82
C LYS A 14 12.04 24.11 -15.63
N LYS A 15 11.19 23.18 -15.18
CA LYS A 15 11.59 21.81 -14.87
C LYS A 15 11.32 20.89 -16.05
N THR A 16 12.36 20.20 -16.52
CA THR A 16 12.22 19.11 -17.49
C THR A 16 11.72 17.85 -16.75
N ILE A 17 10.56 17.36 -17.17
CA ILE A 17 9.91 16.17 -16.60
C ILE A 17 10.24 14.93 -17.41
N LEU A 18 10.20 15.03 -18.75
CA LEU A 18 10.62 13.97 -19.67
C LEU A 18 11.68 14.53 -20.61
N ASN A 19 12.71 13.76 -20.88
CA ASN A 19 13.84 14.17 -21.71
C ASN A 19 14.17 13.09 -22.73
N ASN A 20 13.82 13.36 -23.99
CA ASN A 20 14.12 12.48 -25.14
C ASN A 20 13.63 11.03 -24.96
N VAL A 21 12.38 10.86 -24.55
CA VAL A 21 11.78 9.55 -24.30
C VAL A 21 11.27 8.95 -25.59
N SER A 22 11.67 7.70 -25.90
CA SER A 22 11.20 6.95 -27.07
C SER A 22 10.78 5.54 -26.67
N LEU A 23 9.49 5.20 -26.86
CA LEU A 23 8.96 3.86 -26.59
C LEU A 23 7.85 3.50 -27.57
N HIS A 24 7.58 2.21 -27.72
CA HIS A 24 6.49 1.74 -28.56
C HIS A 24 5.75 0.56 -27.93
N VAL A 25 4.47 0.43 -28.28
CA VAL A 25 3.61 -0.71 -27.97
C VAL A 25 3.05 -1.23 -29.30
N LYS A 26 3.35 -2.49 -29.63
CA LYS A 26 2.81 -3.16 -30.82
C LYS A 26 1.35 -3.52 -30.63
N ASP A 27 0.65 -3.78 -31.74
CA ASP A 27 -0.75 -4.23 -31.67
C ASP A 27 -0.83 -5.59 -30.96
N GLY A 28 -1.75 -5.72 -29.99
CA GLY A 28 -1.92 -6.89 -29.14
C GLY A 28 -0.80 -7.12 -28.10
N GLU A 29 0.18 -6.20 -27.99
CA GLU A 29 1.27 -6.33 -27.03
C GLU A 29 0.93 -5.73 -25.66
N ARG A 30 1.33 -6.42 -24.60
CA ARG A 30 1.32 -5.88 -23.24
C ARG A 30 2.75 -5.50 -22.84
N VAL A 31 2.97 -4.21 -22.60
CA VAL A 31 4.27 -3.63 -22.24
C VAL A 31 4.19 -2.98 -20.87
N GLY A 32 5.22 -3.16 -20.07
CA GLY A 32 5.38 -2.50 -18.78
C GLY A 32 6.15 -1.19 -18.87
N LEU A 33 5.87 -0.28 -17.95
CA LEU A 33 6.68 0.90 -17.68
C LEU A 33 6.93 0.98 -16.18
N VAL A 34 8.16 0.81 -15.75
CA VAL A 34 8.56 0.82 -14.35
C VAL A 34 9.50 1.99 -14.06
N GLY A 35 9.53 2.47 -12.83
CA GLY A 35 10.42 3.53 -12.36
C GLY A 35 10.03 4.05 -10.99
N SER A 36 10.92 4.80 -10.35
CA SER A 36 10.66 5.44 -9.05
C SER A 36 9.53 6.47 -9.13
N SER A 37 8.99 6.86 -7.97
CA SER A 37 8.03 7.96 -7.86
C SER A 37 8.66 9.25 -8.38
N GLY A 38 7.87 10.03 -9.13
CA GLY A 38 8.38 11.27 -9.74
C GLY A 38 9.26 11.09 -10.98
N SER A 39 9.53 9.85 -11.46
CA SER A 39 10.31 9.62 -12.68
C SER A 39 9.64 10.10 -13.97
N GLY A 40 8.34 10.45 -13.95
CA GLY A 40 7.61 10.98 -15.10
C GLY A 40 6.60 10.03 -15.73
N LYS A 41 6.37 8.82 -15.17
CA LYS A 41 5.47 7.78 -15.72
C LYS A 41 4.06 8.28 -16.04
N SER A 42 3.37 8.84 -15.06
CA SER A 42 2.02 9.40 -15.25
C SER A 42 1.99 10.59 -16.21
N MET A 43 3.06 11.41 -16.22
CA MET A 43 3.18 12.53 -17.19
C MET A 43 3.36 12.01 -18.61
N LEU A 44 4.03 10.88 -18.80
CA LEU A 44 4.14 10.23 -20.11
C LEU A 44 2.76 9.78 -20.62
N LEU A 45 1.94 9.16 -19.77
CA LEU A 45 0.57 8.76 -20.14
C LEU A 45 -0.32 9.98 -20.45
N ARG A 46 -0.20 11.04 -19.64
CA ARG A 46 -0.92 12.30 -19.91
C ARG A 46 -0.47 12.94 -21.21
N ALA A 47 0.83 12.88 -21.54
CA ALA A 47 1.35 13.36 -22.82
C ALA A 47 0.77 12.56 -23.98
N ALA A 48 0.74 11.22 -23.87
CA ALA A 48 0.17 10.34 -24.90
C ALA A 48 -1.32 10.62 -25.15
N THR A 49 -2.08 11.00 -24.12
CA THR A 49 -3.53 11.27 -24.23
C THR A 49 -3.86 12.76 -24.39
N GLY A 50 -2.86 13.65 -24.37
CA GLY A 50 -3.06 15.09 -24.44
C GLY A 50 -3.74 15.70 -23.20
N LEU A 51 -3.64 15.05 -22.02
CA LEU A 51 -4.21 15.51 -20.76
C LEU A 51 -3.17 16.23 -19.89
N LEU A 52 -2.36 17.07 -20.52
CA LEU A 52 -1.29 17.80 -19.86
C LEU A 52 -1.81 19.08 -19.18
N PRO A 53 -1.16 19.54 -18.08
CA PRO A 53 -1.42 20.88 -17.52
C PRO A 53 -1.15 21.99 -18.54
N PHE A 54 -1.87 23.10 -18.42
CA PHE A 54 -1.86 24.21 -19.40
C PHE A 54 -0.46 24.79 -19.68
N GLU A 55 0.41 24.86 -18.67
CA GLU A 55 1.75 25.47 -18.79
C GLU A 55 2.82 24.49 -19.34
N THR A 56 2.40 23.32 -19.84
CA THR A 56 3.33 22.29 -20.29
C THR A 56 3.82 22.56 -21.71
N LYS A 57 5.15 22.62 -21.89
CA LYS A 57 5.78 22.63 -23.21
C LYS A 57 6.18 21.22 -23.58
N ILE A 58 5.72 20.76 -24.74
CA ILE A 58 5.98 19.42 -25.27
C ILE A 58 6.59 19.51 -26.65
N SER A 59 7.57 18.64 -26.93
CA SER A 59 8.18 18.45 -28.26
C SER A 59 8.44 16.97 -28.52
N GLY A 60 8.69 16.61 -29.76
CA GLY A 60 8.80 15.22 -30.22
C GLY A 60 7.52 14.75 -30.88
N SER A 61 7.36 13.43 -30.99
CA SER A 61 6.20 12.80 -31.63
C SER A 61 5.55 11.76 -30.71
N CYS A 62 4.23 11.74 -30.69
CA CYS A 62 3.46 10.69 -30.04
C CYS A 62 2.28 10.30 -30.93
N MET A 63 2.37 9.12 -31.53
CA MET A 63 1.36 8.54 -32.40
C MET A 63 0.51 7.56 -31.62
N LEU A 64 -0.80 7.80 -31.56
CA LEU A 64 -1.78 6.96 -30.90
C LEU A 64 -2.81 6.49 -31.93
N GLY A 65 -2.76 5.21 -32.31
CA GLY A 65 -3.64 4.68 -33.34
C GLY A 65 -3.56 5.39 -34.70
N GLY A 66 -2.39 5.89 -35.08
CA GLY A 66 -2.19 6.65 -36.31
C GLY A 66 -2.48 8.15 -36.20
N VAL A 67 -2.91 8.62 -35.02
CA VAL A 67 -3.17 10.05 -34.75
C VAL A 67 -2.00 10.64 -33.98
N GLN A 68 -1.42 11.75 -34.47
CA GLN A 68 -0.39 12.51 -33.73
C GLN A 68 -1.08 13.28 -32.61
N THR A 69 -0.65 13.02 -31.36
CA THR A 69 -1.25 13.66 -30.19
C THR A 69 -0.55 14.95 -29.76
N VAL A 70 0.77 15.05 -30.04
CA VAL A 70 1.54 16.27 -29.75
C VAL A 70 1.09 17.38 -30.70
N GLY A 71 0.57 18.48 -30.15
CA GLY A 71 0.07 19.61 -30.94
C GLY A 71 -1.32 19.41 -31.55
N ALA A 72 -1.99 18.29 -31.30
CA ALA A 72 -3.36 18.07 -31.75
C ALA A 72 -4.36 18.93 -30.96
N SER A 73 -5.45 19.32 -31.62
CA SER A 73 -6.56 20.01 -30.96
C SER A 73 -7.31 19.06 -30.01
N ASP A 74 -7.89 19.61 -28.95
CA ASP A 74 -8.64 18.80 -27.98
C ASP A 74 -9.83 18.06 -28.61
N GLU A 75 -10.46 18.66 -29.63
CA GLU A 75 -11.52 18.02 -30.41
C GLU A 75 -11.05 16.73 -31.11
N ASN A 76 -9.88 16.75 -31.74
CA ASN A 76 -9.30 15.56 -32.37
C ASN A 76 -8.93 14.49 -31.33
N LEU A 77 -8.40 14.91 -30.19
CA LEU A 77 -8.06 14.00 -29.09
C LEU A 77 -9.34 13.41 -28.43
N ALA A 78 -10.40 14.18 -28.31
CA ALA A 78 -11.68 13.69 -27.79
C ALA A 78 -12.26 12.54 -28.62
N ARG A 79 -12.04 12.52 -29.93
CA ARG A 79 -12.51 11.44 -30.81
C ARG A 79 -11.82 10.09 -30.56
N ILE A 80 -10.60 10.10 -30.04
CA ILE A 80 -9.82 8.87 -29.76
C ILE A 80 -9.87 8.46 -28.28
N ARG A 81 -9.99 9.44 -27.36
CA ARG A 81 -10.13 9.16 -25.92
C ARG A 81 -11.47 8.45 -25.66
N GLY A 82 -11.42 7.36 -24.91
CA GLY A 82 -12.59 6.54 -24.59
C GLY A 82 -13.11 5.66 -25.75
N LYS A 83 -12.62 5.83 -26.98
CA LYS A 83 -12.99 4.99 -28.13
C LYS A 83 -11.84 4.11 -28.62
N TYR A 84 -10.68 4.72 -28.92
CA TYR A 84 -9.48 4.00 -29.33
C TYR A 84 -8.60 3.65 -28.11
N VAL A 85 -8.47 4.58 -27.16
CA VAL A 85 -7.68 4.43 -25.94
C VAL A 85 -8.57 4.52 -24.70
N GLY A 86 -8.50 3.48 -23.86
CA GLY A 86 -9.05 3.46 -22.50
C GLY A 86 -7.94 3.80 -21.50
N VAL A 87 -8.26 4.64 -20.50
CA VAL A 87 -7.30 5.01 -19.45
C VAL A 87 -7.82 4.53 -18.10
N VAL A 88 -7.02 3.70 -17.43
CA VAL A 88 -7.24 3.30 -16.03
C VAL A 88 -6.34 4.16 -15.16
N PHE A 89 -6.93 5.02 -14.34
CA PHE A 89 -6.20 5.98 -13.51
C PHE A 89 -5.76 5.37 -12.18
N GLN A 90 -4.67 5.88 -11.64
CA GLN A 90 -4.03 5.44 -10.38
C GLN A 90 -4.98 5.45 -9.18
N GLN A 91 -5.87 6.44 -9.08
CA GLN A 91 -6.81 6.60 -7.97
C GLN A 91 -8.23 6.70 -8.51
N ALA A 92 -8.94 5.57 -8.57
CA ALA A 92 -10.30 5.52 -9.08
C ALA A 92 -11.25 6.48 -8.33
N ASN A 93 -11.07 6.66 -7.01
CA ASN A 93 -11.87 7.58 -6.20
C ASN A 93 -11.72 9.06 -6.59
N ARG A 94 -10.63 9.43 -7.25
CA ARG A 94 -10.42 10.80 -7.78
C ARG A 94 -10.81 10.93 -9.26
N ALA A 95 -10.78 9.81 -9.99
CA ALA A 95 -11.09 9.78 -11.42
C ALA A 95 -12.60 9.66 -11.69
N LEU A 96 -13.31 8.96 -10.82
CA LEU A 96 -14.75 8.75 -10.93
C LEU A 96 -15.54 9.91 -10.32
N ASN A 97 -16.65 10.27 -10.94
CA ASN A 97 -17.54 11.31 -10.43
C ASN A 97 -18.38 10.76 -9.25
N PRO A 98 -18.24 11.32 -8.02
CA PRO A 98 -18.94 10.82 -6.85
C PRO A 98 -20.46 11.02 -6.90
N MET A 99 -20.98 11.87 -7.78
CA MET A 99 -22.40 12.14 -7.91
C MET A 99 -23.13 11.14 -8.83
N LEU A 100 -22.38 10.42 -9.68
CA LEU A 100 -22.96 9.46 -10.62
C LEU A 100 -23.10 8.08 -9.97
N SER A 101 -24.14 7.34 -10.39
CA SER A 101 -24.27 5.92 -10.12
C SER A 101 -23.21 5.12 -10.88
N VAL A 102 -23.02 3.87 -10.50
CA VAL A 102 -22.12 2.93 -11.20
C VAL A 102 -22.52 2.80 -12.67
N GLU A 103 -23.82 2.69 -12.97
CA GLU A 103 -24.32 2.60 -14.34
C GLU A 103 -24.02 3.86 -15.15
N GLU A 104 -24.34 5.03 -14.59
CA GLU A 104 -24.06 6.31 -15.24
C GLU A 104 -22.57 6.48 -15.51
N GLN A 105 -21.72 6.09 -14.54
CA GLN A 105 -20.27 6.20 -14.65
C GLN A 105 -19.72 5.29 -15.76
N ILE A 106 -20.10 4.01 -15.77
CA ILE A 106 -19.61 3.03 -16.76
C ILE A 106 -20.16 3.35 -18.15
N SER A 107 -21.40 3.79 -18.25
CA SER A 107 -22.05 4.09 -19.53
C SER A 107 -21.56 5.38 -20.20
N LEU A 108 -20.87 6.26 -19.47
CA LEU A 108 -20.45 7.58 -19.97
C LEU A 108 -19.69 7.52 -21.32
N PRO A 109 -18.65 6.67 -21.50
CA PRO A 109 -17.98 6.59 -22.80
C PRO A 109 -18.85 6.09 -23.94
N LEU A 110 -19.83 5.19 -23.66
CA LEU A 110 -20.79 4.73 -24.67
C LEU A 110 -21.68 5.87 -25.14
N ARG A 111 -22.22 6.65 -24.20
CA ARG A 111 -23.11 7.79 -24.51
C ARG A 111 -22.41 8.91 -25.28
N ILE A 112 -21.09 9.07 -25.07
CA ILE A 112 -20.31 10.10 -25.76
C ILE A 112 -19.98 9.68 -27.20
N HIS A 113 -19.64 8.40 -27.43
CA HIS A 113 -19.06 7.95 -28.69
C HIS A 113 -20.01 7.17 -29.59
N TYR A 114 -21.15 6.69 -29.05
CA TYR A 114 -22.09 5.82 -29.79
C TYR A 114 -23.53 6.30 -29.61
N GLN A 115 -24.32 6.09 -30.65
CA GLN A 115 -25.77 6.31 -30.60
C GLN A 115 -26.44 4.98 -30.29
N LEU A 116 -26.63 4.69 -29.00
CA LEU A 116 -27.26 3.47 -28.49
C LEU A 116 -28.52 3.84 -27.72
N ASP A 117 -29.52 2.97 -27.75
CA ASP A 117 -30.70 3.12 -26.90
C ASP A 117 -30.39 2.81 -25.43
N ALA A 118 -31.32 3.10 -24.54
CA ALA A 118 -31.11 2.94 -23.11
C ALA A 118 -30.95 1.47 -22.69
N ASP A 119 -31.67 0.56 -23.34
CA ASP A 119 -31.64 -0.86 -23.01
C ASP A 119 -30.34 -1.49 -23.48
N ASP A 120 -29.83 -1.14 -24.66
CA ASP A 120 -28.50 -1.57 -25.14
C ASP A 120 -27.39 -1.10 -24.21
N VAL A 121 -27.42 0.16 -23.75
CA VAL A 121 -26.48 0.72 -22.80
C VAL A 121 -26.52 -0.06 -21.48
N HIS A 122 -27.71 -0.27 -20.93
CA HIS A 122 -27.93 -1.02 -19.69
C HIS A 122 -27.37 -2.45 -19.79
N ASN A 123 -27.73 -3.17 -20.85
CA ASN A 123 -27.26 -4.54 -21.07
C ASN A 123 -25.74 -4.63 -21.18
N ARG A 124 -25.08 -3.68 -21.86
CA ARG A 124 -23.62 -3.62 -21.94
C ARG A 124 -22.98 -3.33 -20.59
N VAL A 125 -23.56 -2.46 -19.78
CA VAL A 125 -23.07 -2.18 -18.41
C VAL A 125 -23.20 -3.43 -17.55
N CYS A 126 -24.34 -4.11 -17.57
CA CYS A 126 -24.55 -5.37 -16.84
C CYS A 126 -23.53 -6.44 -17.22
N ALA A 127 -23.30 -6.66 -18.52
CA ALA A 127 -22.30 -7.59 -19.02
C ALA A 127 -20.86 -7.20 -18.62
N MET A 128 -20.56 -5.90 -18.56
CA MET A 128 -19.25 -5.42 -18.13
C MET A 128 -19.05 -5.60 -16.62
N LEU A 129 -20.07 -5.37 -15.78
CA LEU A 129 -20.02 -5.64 -14.34
C LEU A 129 -19.68 -7.11 -14.06
N GLU A 130 -20.29 -8.03 -14.80
CA GLU A 130 -19.99 -9.46 -14.69
C GLU A 130 -18.53 -9.76 -15.06
N LYS A 131 -18.04 -9.19 -16.19
CA LYS A 131 -16.64 -9.37 -16.64
C LYS A 131 -15.61 -8.86 -15.64
N VAL A 132 -15.90 -7.78 -14.92
CA VAL A 132 -15.01 -7.26 -13.87
C VAL A 132 -15.27 -7.87 -12.49
N GLY A 133 -16.15 -8.89 -12.40
CA GLY A 133 -16.46 -9.62 -11.17
C GLY A 133 -17.17 -8.75 -10.12
N LEU A 134 -18.07 -7.87 -10.56
CA LEU A 134 -18.90 -7.05 -9.69
C LEU A 134 -20.36 -7.52 -9.72
N PRO A 135 -21.05 -7.59 -8.56
CA PRO A 135 -22.44 -8.02 -8.51
C PRO A 135 -23.37 -6.96 -9.09
N GLN A 136 -24.44 -7.37 -9.73
CA GLN A 136 -25.41 -6.48 -10.39
C GLN A 136 -26.11 -5.50 -9.44
N ASN A 137 -26.21 -5.86 -8.15
CA ASN A 137 -26.90 -5.02 -7.15
C ASN A 137 -26.18 -3.71 -6.82
N ILE A 138 -24.96 -3.48 -7.35
CA ILE A 138 -24.25 -2.22 -7.17
C ILE A 138 -24.54 -1.20 -8.28
N ILE A 139 -25.25 -1.58 -9.32
CA ILE A 139 -25.47 -0.76 -10.52
C ILE A 139 -26.05 0.62 -10.20
N SER A 140 -26.96 0.69 -9.21
CA SER A 140 -27.59 1.93 -8.74
C SER A 140 -26.84 2.64 -7.63
N LYS A 141 -25.77 2.01 -7.06
CA LYS A 141 -24.97 2.64 -6.01
C LYS A 141 -24.12 3.77 -6.57
N ARG A 142 -23.81 4.72 -5.70
CA ARG A 142 -22.84 5.77 -6.01
C ARG A 142 -21.43 5.34 -5.62
N THR A 143 -20.43 5.99 -6.20
CA THR A 143 -19.04 5.59 -6.02
C THR A 143 -18.56 5.64 -4.56
N PHE A 144 -19.09 6.56 -3.75
CA PHE A 144 -18.72 6.65 -2.32
C PHE A 144 -19.31 5.53 -1.43
N GLU A 145 -20.23 4.71 -1.96
CA GLU A 145 -20.81 3.55 -1.28
C GLU A 145 -20.02 2.26 -1.53
N LEU A 146 -18.96 2.34 -2.36
CA LEU A 146 -18.16 1.20 -2.80
C LEU A 146 -16.87 1.07 -2.02
N SER A 147 -16.38 -0.16 -1.86
CA SER A 147 -15.03 -0.41 -1.36
C SER A 147 -13.96 0.04 -2.38
N GLY A 148 -12.70 0.23 -1.94
CA GLY A 148 -11.61 0.62 -2.82
C GLY A 148 -11.40 -0.33 -4.00
N GLY A 149 -11.50 -1.65 -3.78
CA GLY A 149 -11.40 -2.65 -4.84
C GLY A 149 -12.59 -2.62 -5.80
N GLN A 150 -13.82 -2.38 -5.31
CA GLN A 150 -14.99 -2.19 -6.16
C GLN A 150 -14.86 -0.92 -7.01
N LEU A 151 -14.42 0.20 -6.41
CA LEU A 151 -14.15 1.45 -7.14
C LEU A 151 -13.14 1.25 -8.27
N GLN A 152 -12.05 0.53 -7.99
CA GLN A 152 -11.03 0.25 -9.00
C GLN A 152 -11.60 -0.58 -10.15
N ARG A 153 -12.40 -1.61 -9.85
CA ARG A 153 -13.07 -2.43 -10.87
C ARG A 153 -14.08 -1.62 -11.69
N VAL A 154 -14.81 -0.67 -11.08
CA VAL A 154 -15.69 0.28 -11.81
C VAL A 154 -14.85 1.19 -12.73
N GLY A 155 -13.70 1.68 -12.27
CA GLY A 155 -12.78 2.46 -13.10
C GLY A 155 -12.27 1.67 -14.31
N ILE A 156 -11.90 0.40 -14.11
CA ILE A 156 -11.50 -0.51 -15.18
C ILE A 156 -12.68 -0.76 -16.15
N ALA A 157 -13.89 -1.04 -15.63
CA ALA A 157 -15.09 -1.22 -16.44
C ALA A 157 -15.37 0.01 -17.32
N THR A 158 -15.27 1.22 -16.75
CA THR A 158 -15.43 2.49 -17.48
C THR A 158 -14.41 2.63 -18.62
N ALA A 159 -13.15 2.24 -18.37
CA ALA A 159 -12.09 2.32 -19.38
C ALA A 159 -12.26 1.29 -20.51
N LEU A 160 -12.89 0.13 -20.24
CA LEU A 160 -12.99 -1.00 -21.16
C LEU A 160 -14.35 -1.13 -21.87
N ILE A 161 -15.39 -0.40 -21.45
CA ILE A 161 -16.77 -0.60 -21.92
C ILE A 161 -16.94 -0.42 -23.44
N THR A 162 -16.10 0.41 -24.05
CA THR A 162 -16.07 0.67 -25.50
C THR A 162 -15.23 -0.33 -26.28
N SER A 163 -14.62 -1.31 -25.61
CA SER A 163 -13.64 -2.24 -26.20
C SER A 163 -12.50 -1.52 -26.94
N PRO A 164 -11.75 -0.64 -26.26
CA PRO A 164 -10.67 0.14 -26.90
C PRO A 164 -9.54 -0.76 -27.40
N ARG A 165 -8.80 -0.31 -28.43
CA ARG A 165 -7.65 -1.05 -28.97
C ARG A 165 -6.38 -0.90 -28.14
N LEU A 166 -6.28 0.15 -27.33
CA LEU A 166 -5.16 0.38 -26.42
C LEU A 166 -5.66 0.73 -25.03
N ILE A 167 -5.05 0.13 -24.03
CA ILE A 167 -5.28 0.44 -22.62
C ILE A 167 -4.00 1.08 -22.05
N LEU A 168 -4.15 2.24 -21.43
CA LEU A 168 -3.12 2.89 -20.62
C LEU A 168 -3.49 2.73 -19.15
N ALA A 169 -2.79 1.87 -18.42
CA ALA A 169 -3.07 1.59 -17.02
C ALA A 169 -2.00 2.25 -16.13
N ASP A 170 -2.38 3.34 -15.45
CA ASP A 170 -1.51 4.08 -14.54
C ASP A 170 -1.67 3.57 -13.11
N GLU A 171 -0.76 2.72 -12.67
CA GLU A 171 -0.75 2.11 -11.33
C GLU A 171 -2.13 1.59 -10.88
N PRO A 172 -2.78 0.71 -11.65
CA PRO A 172 -4.19 0.34 -11.44
C PRO A 172 -4.46 -0.45 -10.16
N THR A 173 -3.43 -0.78 -9.39
CA THR A 173 -3.53 -1.59 -8.17
C THR A 173 -3.00 -0.88 -6.93
N THR A 174 -2.64 0.39 -7.03
CA THR A 174 -2.19 1.20 -5.88
C THR A 174 -3.30 1.28 -4.82
N ALA A 175 -2.92 1.11 -3.56
CA ALA A 175 -3.82 1.10 -2.38
C ALA A 175 -4.76 -0.13 -2.28
N LEU A 176 -4.50 -1.20 -3.03
CA LEU A 176 -5.17 -2.50 -2.85
C LEU A 176 -4.28 -3.45 -2.03
N ASP A 177 -4.91 -4.33 -1.26
CA ASP A 177 -4.19 -5.43 -0.60
C ASP A 177 -3.70 -6.47 -1.63
N SER A 178 -2.70 -7.26 -1.26
CA SER A 178 -1.98 -8.15 -2.17
C SER A 178 -2.88 -9.17 -2.89
N VAL A 179 -3.94 -9.67 -2.25
CA VAL A 179 -4.89 -10.61 -2.88
C VAL A 179 -5.74 -9.89 -3.91
N THR A 180 -6.37 -8.79 -3.52
CA THR A 180 -7.18 -7.96 -4.43
C THR A 180 -6.35 -7.41 -5.59
N GLN A 181 -5.07 -7.04 -5.34
CA GLN A 181 -4.13 -6.60 -6.36
C GLN A 181 -3.88 -7.68 -7.42
N LYS A 182 -3.59 -8.91 -6.99
CA LYS A 182 -3.41 -10.07 -7.88
C LYS A 182 -4.64 -10.32 -8.73
N ASP A 183 -5.82 -10.32 -8.11
CA ASP A 183 -7.10 -10.57 -8.78
C ASP A 183 -7.41 -9.49 -9.83
N VAL A 184 -7.18 -8.22 -9.49
CA VAL A 184 -7.40 -7.10 -10.42
C VAL A 184 -6.44 -7.15 -11.61
N VAL A 185 -5.15 -7.50 -11.39
CA VAL A 185 -4.19 -7.64 -12.48
C VAL A 185 -4.58 -8.80 -13.41
N ASN A 186 -4.89 -9.97 -12.84
CA ASN A 186 -5.29 -11.14 -13.63
C ASN A 186 -6.57 -10.88 -14.43
N MET A 187 -7.57 -10.25 -13.81
CA MET A 187 -8.81 -9.84 -14.48
C MET A 187 -8.51 -8.87 -15.63
N LEU A 188 -7.73 -7.80 -15.37
CA LEU A 188 -7.40 -6.78 -16.37
C LEU A 188 -6.65 -7.41 -17.57
N THR A 189 -5.62 -8.23 -17.30
CA THR A 189 -4.84 -8.89 -18.35
C THR A 189 -5.70 -9.85 -19.18
N SER A 190 -6.57 -10.64 -18.53
CA SER A 190 -7.50 -11.53 -19.24
C SER A 190 -8.48 -10.75 -20.13
N LEU A 191 -9.01 -9.62 -19.64
CA LEU A 191 -9.92 -8.78 -20.44
C LEU A 191 -9.20 -8.17 -21.64
N VAL A 192 -7.97 -7.69 -21.45
CA VAL A 192 -7.13 -7.13 -22.51
C VAL A 192 -6.84 -8.19 -23.60
N ASP A 193 -6.44 -9.39 -23.17
CA ASP A 193 -6.14 -10.51 -24.09
C ASP A 193 -7.39 -10.95 -24.86
N ASN A 194 -8.54 -11.09 -24.19
CA ASN A 194 -9.81 -11.46 -24.81
C ASN A 194 -10.31 -10.44 -25.83
N MET A 195 -9.97 -9.16 -25.65
CA MET A 195 -10.30 -8.09 -26.61
C MET A 195 -9.29 -7.97 -27.74
N GLY A 196 -8.15 -8.68 -27.69
CA GLY A 196 -7.02 -8.49 -28.60
C GLY A 196 -6.44 -7.07 -28.52
N ALA A 197 -6.62 -6.39 -27.39
CA ALA A 197 -6.16 -5.03 -27.18
C ALA A 197 -4.68 -4.99 -26.77
N SER A 198 -4.04 -3.85 -26.99
CA SER A 198 -2.69 -3.58 -26.50
C SER A 198 -2.75 -2.92 -25.14
N MET A 199 -1.71 -3.04 -24.33
CA MET A 199 -1.66 -2.40 -23.02
C MET A 199 -0.28 -1.82 -22.71
N LEU A 200 -0.24 -0.57 -22.21
CA LEU A 200 0.89 -0.01 -21.49
C LEU A 200 0.54 0.01 -20.00
N PHE A 201 1.19 -0.86 -19.24
CA PHE A 201 0.97 -1.04 -17.80
C PHE A 201 2.06 -0.34 -17.00
N VAL A 202 1.69 0.70 -16.28
CA VAL A 202 2.60 1.49 -15.44
C VAL A 202 2.51 1.01 -14.00
N THR A 203 3.65 0.73 -13.38
CA THR A 203 3.76 0.36 -11.98
C THR A 203 5.15 0.71 -11.44
N HIS A 204 5.27 0.74 -10.12
CA HIS A 204 6.56 0.75 -9.42
C HIS A 204 6.91 -0.62 -8.82
N ASP A 205 6.04 -1.62 -8.96
CA ASP A 205 6.17 -2.96 -8.37
C ASP A 205 6.47 -4.01 -9.43
N PHE A 206 7.65 -4.62 -9.36
CA PHE A 206 8.09 -5.68 -10.28
C PHE A 206 7.28 -6.97 -10.13
N SER A 207 6.73 -7.28 -8.95
CA SER A 207 5.90 -8.47 -8.73
C SER A 207 4.58 -8.39 -9.50
N VAL A 208 4.02 -7.19 -9.57
CA VAL A 208 2.83 -6.87 -10.36
C VAL A 208 3.17 -6.86 -11.83
N LEU A 209 4.31 -6.24 -12.19
CA LEU A 209 4.75 -6.10 -13.56
C LEU A 209 4.96 -7.45 -14.26
N SER A 210 5.59 -8.42 -13.58
CA SER A 210 5.87 -9.76 -14.13
C SER A 210 4.59 -10.52 -14.55
N ARG A 211 3.46 -10.21 -13.90
CA ARG A 211 2.14 -10.77 -14.24
C ARG A 211 1.44 -10.00 -15.35
N ALA A 212 1.67 -8.70 -15.43
CA ALA A 212 0.97 -7.81 -16.35
C ALA A 212 1.60 -7.76 -17.75
N ALA A 213 2.92 -7.88 -17.88
CA ALA A 213 3.64 -7.68 -19.13
C ALA A 213 4.88 -8.60 -19.23
N LYS A 214 5.27 -8.95 -20.46
CA LYS A 214 6.49 -9.73 -20.73
C LYS A 214 7.71 -8.84 -20.90
N ARG A 215 7.55 -7.68 -21.54
CA ARG A 215 8.60 -6.68 -21.80
C ARG A 215 8.28 -5.40 -21.06
N CYS A 216 9.30 -4.70 -20.60
CA CYS A 216 9.13 -3.40 -19.97
C CYS A 216 10.24 -2.41 -20.35
N TYR A 217 9.92 -1.15 -20.10
CA TYR A 217 10.83 -0.01 -20.09
C TYR A 217 11.06 0.46 -18.66
N VAL A 218 12.28 0.89 -18.37
CA VAL A 218 12.64 1.50 -17.09
C VAL A 218 12.83 3.00 -17.29
N LEU A 219 12.01 3.79 -16.59
CA LEU A 219 12.06 5.25 -16.61
C LEU A 219 12.72 5.75 -15.32
N ASP A 220 13.81 6.48 -15.45
CA ASP A 220 14.48 7.14 -14.34
C ASP A 220 14.77 8.60 -14.67
N SER A 221 14.39 9.51 -13.75
CA SER A 221 14.63 10.95 -13.87
C SER A 221 14.23 11.54 -15.25
N GLY A 222 13.10 11.09 -15.78
CA GLY A 222 12.55 11.54 -17.05
C GLY A 222 13.21 10.93 -18.29
N ARG A 223 14.08 9.93 -18.17
CA ARG A 223 14.74 9.25 -19.28
C ARG A 223 14.48 7.75 -19.24
N LEU A 224 14.34 7.13 -20.41
CA LEU A 224 14.37 5.69 -20.51
C LEU A 224 15.83 5.23 -20.41
N VAL A 225 16.10 4.44 -19.36
CA VAL A 225 17.46 3.99 -19.03
C VAL A 225 17.69 2.54 -19.39
N ASP A 226 16.62 1.73 -19.47
CA ASP A 226 16.71 0.31 -19.77
C ASP A 226 15.42 -0.19 -20.45
N SER A 227 15.53 -1.30 -21.22
CA SER A 227 14.39 -1.97 -21.84
C SER A 227 14.76 -3.41 -22.15
N ALA A 228 14.03 -4.36 -21.59
CA ALA A 228 14.20 -5.79 -21.84
C ALA A 228 12.94 -6.58 -21.45
N GLU A 229 13.01 -7.91 -21.56
CA GLU A 229 12.03 -8.78 -20.92
C GLU A 229 12.09 -8.62 -19.40
N VAL A 230 10.92 -8.68 -18.76
CA VAL A 230 10.81 -8.44 -17.31
C VAL A 230 11.68 -9.41 -16.51
N GLN A 231 11.73 -10.68 -16.95
CA GLN A 231 12.53 -11.70 -16.29
C GLN A 231 14.03 -11.43 -16.41
N ASP A 232 14.52 -11.01 -17.61
CA ASP A 232 15.93 -10.64 -17.81
C ASP A 232 16.33 -9.45 -16.92
N LEU A 233 15.46 -8.43 -16.79
CA LEU A 233 15.72 -7.31 -15.89
C LEU A 233 15.78 -7.72 -14.41
N LEU A 234 14.94 -8.69 -14.00
CA LEU A 234 14.95 -9.19 -12.62
C LEU A 234 16.18 -10.03 -12.31
N GLU A 235 16.66 -10.82 -13.28
CA GLU A 235 17.82 -11.71 -13.07
C GLU A 235 19.14 -10.98 -13.33
N ASN A 236 19.23 -10.16 -14.38
CA ASN A 236 20.46 -9.55 -14.90
C ASN A 236 20.29 -8.04 -15.17
N PRO A 237 20.01 -7.20 -14.16
CA PRO A 237 19.85 -5.75 -14.35
C PRO A 237 21.16 -5.13 -14.82
N ARG A 238 21.14 -4.44 -15.98
CA ARG A 238 22.35 -3.90 -16.65
C ARG A 238 22.71 -2.49 -16.20
N VAL A 239 21.71 -1.72 -15.78
CA VAL A 239 21.88 -0.31 -15.38
C VAL A 239 21.78 -0.17 -13.88
N THR A 240 22.57 0.73 -13.28
CA THR A 240 22.64 0.93 -11.82
C THR A 240 21.27 1.27 -11.22
N SER A 241 20.49 2.16 -11.86
CA SER A 241 19.13 2.50 -11.38
C SER A 241 18.16 1.33 -11.48
N THR A 242 18.23 0.52 -12.56
CA THR A 242 17.47 -0.73 -12.69
C THR A 242 17.85 -1.70 -11.57
N LYS A 243 19.15 -1.88 -11.31
CA LYS A 243 19.65 -2.75 -10.23
C LYS A 243 19.11 -2.32 -8.87
N GLN A 244 19.15 -1.03 -8.56
CA GLN A 244 18.62 -0.50 -7.29
C GLN A 244 17.13 -0.80 -7.13
N LEU A 245 16.32 -0.63 -8.18
CA LEU A 245 14.89 -0.94 -8.16
C LEU A 245 14.63 -2.43 -7.97
N VAL A 246 15.40 -3.29 -8.66
CA VAL A 246 15.30 -4.75 -8.56
C VAL A 246 15.73 -5.24 -7.18
N ASP A 247 16.85 -4.75 -6.66
CA ASP A 247 17.35 -5.12 -5.33
C ASP A 247 16.36 -4.70 -4.24
N ALA A 248 15.76 -3.51 -4.36
CA ALA A 248 14.72 -3.05 -3.45
C ALA A 248 13.46 -3.93 -3.54
N ALA A 249 13.04 -4.32 -4.75
CA ALA A 249 11.92 -5.22 -4.94
C ALA A 249 12.21 -6.61 -4.33
N LYS A 250 13.39 -7.17 -4.60
CA LYS A 250 13.82 -8.48 -4.03
C LYS A 250 13.90 -8.45 -2.50
N LYS A 251 14.29 -7.32 -1.89
CA LYS A 251 14.32 -7.17 -0.43
C LYS A 251 12.93 -7.21 0.21
N LEU A 252 11.93 -6.67 -0.49
CA LEU A 252 10.55 -6.57 -0.01
C LEU A 252 9.65 -7.75 -0.42
N THR A 253 10.13 -8.65 -1.29
CA THR A 253 9.35 -9.81 -1.72
C THR A 253 9.57 -10.99 -0.77
N LEU A 254 8.53 -11.77 -0.50
CA LEU A 254 8.66 -13.04 0.19
C LEU A 254 9.48 -14.00 -0.69
N ARG A 255 10.59 -14.51 -0.16
CA ARG A 255 11.33 -15.58 -0.82
C ARG A 255 10.56 -16.87 -0.63
N ALA A 256 10.09 -17.47 -1.72
CA ALA A 256 9.69 -18.85 -1.71
C ALA A 256 10.93 -19.68 -1.28
N GLN A 257 10.98 -20.15 -0.06
CA GLN A 257 11.89 -21.24 0.27
C GLN A 257 11.40 -22.43 -0.55
N LYS A 258 12.11 -22.76 -1.64
CA LYS A 258 11.98 -24.07 -2.27
C LYS A 258 12.16 -25.09 -1.15
N LEU A 259 11.11 -25.81 -0.84
CA LEU A 259 11.21 -27.10 -0.20
C LEU A 259 11.99 -27.99 -1.17
N ASP A 260 13.33 -27.90 -1.16
CA ASP A 260 14.20 -28.91 -1.73
C ASP A 260 14.04 -30.17 -0.89
N SER A 261 13.05 -30.97 -1.28
CA SER A 261 12.95 -32.38 -0.95
C SER A 261 14.02 -33.17 -1.73
N GLN A 262 15.28 -32.85 -1.51
CA GLN A 262 16.42 -33.69 -1.92
C GLN A 262 17.67 -33.18 -1.20
N ASN A 263 17.93 -33.77 -0.03
CA ASN A 263 19.26 -34.15 0.45
C ASN A 263 19.15 -34.63 1.91
N VAL A 264 18.55 -35.80 2.07
CA VAL A 264 18.95 -36.68 3.16
C VAL A 264 19.87 -37.72 2.54
N SER A 265 21.12 -37.31 2.31
CA SER A 265 22.21 -38.28 2.13
C SER A 265 22.69 -38.70 3.53
N SER A 266 22.41 -39.95 3.82
CA SER A 266 23.00 -40.81 4.81
C SER A 266 24.41 -40.38 5.25
N GLU A 267 24.53 -39.96 6.51
CA GLU A 267 25.72 -40.23 7.31
C GLU A 267 25.31 -40.89 8.61
N ASN A 268 25.90 -42.03 8.81
CA ASN A 268 25.74 -42.95 9.93
C ASN A 268 25.91 -42.28 11.29
N VAL A 269 24.90 -42.38 12.16
CA VAL A 269 25.12 -42.45 13.60
C VAL A 269 24.26 -43.60 14.15
N THR A 270 24.98 -44.49 14.78
CA THR A 270 24.56 -45.73 15.44
C THR A 270 23.38 -45.55 16.40
N SER A 271 22.52 -46.55 16.33
CA SER A 271 21.41 -46.85 17.23
C SER A 271 21.81 -46.88 18.70
N GLU A 272 21.12 -46.10 19.53
CA GLU A 272 20.83 -46.51 20.90
C GLU A 272 19.34 -46.22 21.21
N ASN A 273 18.68 -47.22 21.73
CA ASN A 273 17.29 -47.30 22.14
C ASN A 273 16.95 -46.21 23.18
N VAL A 274 15.90 -45.39 22.92
CA VAL A 274 15.09 -44.83 24.00
C VAL A 274 13.62 -44.91 23.58
N THR A 275 12.90 -45.59 24.43
CA THR A 275 11.47 -45.89 24.49
C THR A 275 10.61 -44.63 24.29
N SER A 276 9.54 -44.84 23.53
CA SER A 276 8.38 -43.94 23.39
C SER A 276 7.73 -43.64 24.73
N GLU A 277 7.74 -42.37 25.15
CA GLU A 277 6.76 -41.84 26.09
C GLU A 277 6.25 -40.49 25.61
N SER A 278 4.96 -40.37 25.60
CA SER A 278 4.09 -39.26 25.31
C SER A 278 4.48 -37.99 26.08
N ALA A 279 5.08 -36.99 25.39
CA ALA A 279 5.29 -35.64 25.91
C ALA A 279 4.78 -34.60 24.90
N SER A 280 3.48 -34.43 24.87
CA SER A 280 2.80 -33.37 24.12
C SER A 280 1.64 -32.86 24.96
N SER A 281 1.82 -31.77 25.63
CA SER A 281 0.82 -30.78 26.09
C SER A 281 1.22 -29.92 27.31
N GLU A 282 2.26 -30.31 28.07
CA GLU A 282 2.61 -29.54 29.30
C GLU A 282 3.66 -28.43 29.10
N ASN A 283 4.49 -28.47 28.05
CA ASN A 283 5.51 -27.44 27.83
C ASN A 283 4.99 -26.13 27.19
N VAL A 284 3.82 -26.16 26.53
CA VAL A 284 3.19 -24.94 25.97
C VAL A 284 2.46 -24.14 27.06
N SER A 285 1.99 -24.81 28.11
CA SER A 285 1.28 -24.16 29.22
C SER A 285 2.21 -23.46 30.22
N SER A 286 3.44 -23.92 30.42
CA SER A 286 4.40 -23.30 31.34
C SER A 286 5.08 -22.05 30.75
N GLU A 287 5.38 -22.01 29.45
CA GLU A 287 5.87 -20.81 28.78
C GLU A 287 4.79 -19.72 28.70
N ASN A 288 3.50 -20.09 28.55
CA ASN A 288 2.39 -19.14 28.53
C ASN A 288 2.04 -18.60 29.92
N ALA A 289 2.33 -19.31 31.00
CA ALA A 289 2.06 -18.85 32.36
C ALA A 289 3.09 -17.81 32.83
N SER A 290 4.38 -17.96 32.50
CA SER A 290 5.41 -16.97 32.84
C SER A 290 5.39 -15.72 31.95
N ARG A 291 4.75 -15.78 30.76
CA ARG A 291 4.55 -14.61 29.87
C ARG A 291 3.38 -13.73 30.27
N LYS A 292 2.41 -14.21 31.04
CA LYS A 292 1.24 -13.42 31.48
C LYS A 292 1.61 -12.22 32.36
N ASP A 293 2.70 -12.26 33.10
CA ASP A 293 3.14 -11.18 34.00
C ASP A 293 3.90 -10.03 33.29
N SER A 294 4.17 -10.14 31.96
CA SER A 294 4.95 -9.17 31.20
C SER A 294 4.20 -8.46 30.08
N SER A 295 2.87 -8.66 29.94
CA SER A 295 2.08 -8.00 28.90
C SER A 295 1.95 -6.49 29.19
N LEU A 296 2.33 -5.66 28.19
CA LEU A 296 2.30 -4.20 28.31
C LEU A 296 0.95 -3.62 27.88
N LEU A 297 0.39 -4.14 26.79
CA LEU A 297 -0.88 -3.70 26.23
C LEU A 297 -1.71 -4.94 25.89
N THR A 298 -2.93 -5.03 26.42
CA THR A 298 -3.82 -6.17 26.16
C THR A 298 -5.17 -5.70 25.65
N ALA A 299 -5.75 -6.44 24.76
CA ALA A 299 -7.11 -6.30 24.27
C ALA A 299 -7.82 -7.64 24.48
N LYS A 300 -8.93 -7.67 25.19
CA LYS A 300 -9.68 -8.90 25.51
C LYS A 300 -11.13 -8.78 25.08
N ASN A 301 -11.57 -9.75 24.25
CA ASN A 301 -12.92 -9.87 23.69
C ASN A 301 -13.42 -8.55 23.08
N ILE A 302 -12.59 -7.93 22.22
CA ILE A 302 -12.90 -6.62 21.66
C ILE A 302 -13.94 -6.73 20.55
N HIS A 303 -15.07 -6.09 20.77
CA HIS A 303 -16.13 -5.87 19.78
C HIS A 303 -16.23 -4.40 19.43
N VAL A 304 -16.34 -4.08 18.15
CA VAL A 304 -16.58 -2.71 17.68
C VAL A 304 -17.65 -2.73 16.60
N THR A 305 -18.70 -1.93 16.84
CA THR A 305 -19.76 -1.69 15.85
C THR A 305 -19.67 -0.24 15.37
N LEU A 306 -19.62 -0.06 14.05
CA LEU A 306 -19.59 1.23 13.37
C LEU A 306 -20.90 1.47 12.63
N GLY A 307 -21.20 2.74 12.32
CA GLY A 307 -22.40 3.16 11.57
C GLY A 307 -23.51 3.72 12.46
N ARG A 308 -24.57 4.24 11.83
CA ARG A 308 -25.73 4.86 12.47
C ARG A 308 -27.00 4.07 12.19
N ALA A 309 -27.84 3.88 13.20
CA ALA A 309 -29.17 3.28 13.10
C ALA A 309 -29.26 2.00 12.23
N LEU A 310 -29.82 2.07 11.04
CA LEU A 310 -30.07 0.95 10.14
C LEU A 310 -28.81 0.43 9.40
N ALA A 311 -27.70 1.17 9.41
CA ALA A 311 -26.44 0.80 8.73
C ALA A 311 -25.33 0.47 9.75
N ARG A 312 -25.65 -0.25 10.82
CA ARG A 312 -24.64 -0.74 11.79
C ARG A 312 -23.96 -1.99 11.26
N ALA A 313 -22.61 -1.95 11.24
CA ALA A 313 -21.79 -3.11 10.92
C ALA A 313 -20.84 -3.41 12.08
N GLU A 314 -20.78 -4.66 12.51
CA GLU A 314 -19.80 -5.13 13.48
C GLU A 314 -18.47 -5.38 12.76
N VAL A 315 -17.49 -4.54 13.08
CA VAL A 315 -16.16 -4.53 12.45
C VAL A 315 -15.16 -5.40 13.18
N LEU A 316 -15.26 -5.48 14.51
CA LEU A 316 -14.46 -6.41 15.32
C LEU A 316 -15.41 -7.31 16.10
N LYS A 317 -15.11 -8.61 16.09
CA LYS A 317 -15.99 -9.69 16.52
C LYS A 317 -15.31 -10.60 17.57
N GLY A 318 -14.98 -10.05 18.74
CA GLY A 318 -14.32 -10.79 19.82
C GLY A 318 -12.83 -11.01 19.57
N VAL A 319 -12.06 -9.91 19.45
CA VAL A 319 -10.61 -9.97 19.20
C VAL A 319 -9.84 -9.97 20.50
N ASP A 320 -8.94 -10.97 20.67
CA ASP A 320 -7.98 -11.07 21.76
C ASP A 320 -6.55 -10.84 21.28
N LEU A 321 -5.83 -9.91 21.91
CA LEU A 321 -4.47 -9.55 21.55
C LEU A 321 -3.66 -9.14 22.79
N ASP A 322 -2.44 -9.67 22.90
CA ASP A 322 -1.47 -9.27 23.92
C ASP A 322 -0.18 -8.80 23.25
N LEU A 323 0.34 -7.64 23.66
CA LEU A 323 1.66 -7.12 23.27
C LEU A 323 2.57 -7.17 24.50
N PHE A 324 3.72 -7.82 24.35
CA PHE A 324 4.72 -7.94 25.42
C PHE A 324 5.76 -6.81 25.36
N LYS A 325 6.45 -6.54 26.47
CA LYS A 325 7.52 -5.54 26.54
C LYS A 325 8.66 -5.88 25.58
N GLY A 326 9.09 -4.90 24.76
CA GLY A 326 10.15 -5.07 23.76
C GLY A 326 9.76 -5.94 22.55
N GLU A 327 8.51 -6.36 22.44
CA GLU A 327 8.03 -7.16 21.33
C GLU A 327 7.73 -6.32 20.09
N SER A 328 7.94 -6.92 18.91
CA SER A 328 7.41 -6.42 17.64
C SER A 328 6.33 -7.37 17.12
N LEU A 329 5.09 -6.91 17.13
CA LEU A 329 3.91 -7.63 16.68
C LEU A 329 3.43 -7.06 15.34
N ALA A 330 3.11 -7.92 14.38
CA ALA A 330 2.43 -7.54 13.16
C ALA A 330 0.94 -7.89 13.22
N ILE A 331 0.10 -7.04 12.64
CA ILE A 331 -1.32 -7.31 12.39
C ILE A 331 -1.51 -7.23 10.87
N ILE A 332 -1.81 -8.36 10.24
CA ILE A 332 -2.00 -8.47 8.79
C ILE A 332 -3.44 -8.83 8.44
N GLY A 333 -3.83 -8.58 7.20
CA GLY A 333 -5.16 -8.91 6.68
C GLY A 333 -5.54 -8.01 5.51
N GLY A 334 -6.60 -8.34 4.81
CA GLY A 334 -7.12 -7.58 3.69
C GLY A 334 -7.67 -6.19 4.08
N SER A 335 -7.96 -5.39 3.08
CA SER A 335 -8.62 -4.10 3.29
C SER A 335 -10.01 -4.30 3.92
N GLY A 336 -10.33 -3.51 4.94
CA GLY A 336 -11.61 -3.62 5.68
C GLY A 336 -11.67 -4.74 6.73
N SER A 337 -10.61 -5.52 6.95
CA SER A 337 -10.61 -6.59 7.98
C SER A 337 -10.69 -6.10 9.44
N GLY A 338 -10.54 -4.78 9.68
CA GLY A 338 -10.66 -4.17 11.02
C GLY A 338 -9.34 -3.77 11.67
N LYS A 339 -8.19 -3.87 10.99
CA LYS A 339 -6.84 -3.57 11.54
C LYS A 339 -6.72 -2.19 12.16
N THR A 340 -7.01 -1.14 11.40
CA THR A 340 -7.00 0.26 11.86
C THR A 340 -8.00 0.49 13.00
N THR A 341 -9.16 -0.16 12.95
CA THR A 341 -10.18 -0.09 14.01
C THR A 341 -9.66 -0.70 15.31
N LEU A 342 -8.94 -1.83 15.23
CA LEU A 342 -8.33 -2.48 16.38
C LEU A 342 -7.27 -1.59 17.03
N ILE A 343 -6.33 -1.01 16.26
CA ILE A 343 -5.36 -0.04 16.79
C ILE A 343 -6.04 1.14 17.47
N ARG A 344 -7.06 1.74 16.85
CA ARG A 344 -7.79 2.86 17.41
C ARG A 344 -8.53 2.48 18.69
N ALA A 345 -9.08 1.27 18.78
CA ALA A 345 -9.70 0.74 19.98
C ALA A 345 -8.68 0.57 21.11
N MET A 346 -7.49 0.05 20.81
CA MET A 346 -6.41 -0.13 21.79
C MET A 346 -5.88 1.20 22.34
N LEU A 347 -5.86 2.25 21.51
CA LEU A 347 -5.46 3.61 21.93
C LEU A 347 -6.59 4.43 22.58
N GLY A 348 -7.78 3.83 22.74
CA GLY A 348 -8.96 4.56 23.25
C GLY A 348 -9.50 5.63 22.30
N LEU A 349 -9.06 5.65 21.04
CA LEU A 349 -9.53 6.56 19.99
C LEU A 349 -10.85 6.10 19.36
N GLN A 350 -11.17 4.82 19.49
CA GLN A 350 -12.42 4.19 19.03
C GLN A 350 -13.15 3.58 20.22
N LYS A 351 -14.45 3.87 20.34
CA LYS A 351 -15.30 3.22 21.35
C LYS A 351 -15.47 1.75 20.99
N ILE A 352 -15.34 0.89 22.00
CA ILE A 352 -15.64 -0.53 21.89
C ILE A 352 -17.10 -0.78 22.31
N SER A 353 -17.74 -1.75 21.62
CA SER A 353 -19.10 -2.20 21.93
C SER A 353 -19.09 -3.17 23.10
N ASP A 354 -18.08 -4.05 23.16
CA ASP A 354 -17.80 -4.96 24.26
C ASP A 354 -16.29 -5.22 24.39
N GLY A 355 -15.87 -5.77 25.54
CA GLY A 355 -14.48 -6.09 25.84
C GLY A 355 -13.77 -5.05 26.71
N ILE A 356 -12.47 -5.28 26.91
CA ILE A 356 -11.60 -4.48 27.77
C ILE A 356 -10.23 -4.34 27.13
N VAL A 357 -9.66 -3.12 27.16
CA VAL A 357 -8.26 -2.84 26.85
C VAL A 357 -7.54 -2.40 28.10
N THR A 358 -6.36 -3.00 28.37
CA THR A 358 -5.50 -2.61 29.49
C THR A 358 -4.11 -2.20 28.99
N TYR A 359 -3.55 -1.18 29.61
CA TYR A 359 -2.17 -0.73 29.40
C TYR A 359 -1.45 -0.70 30.74
N ASP A 360 -0.32 -1.38 30.86
CA ASP A 360 0.45 -1.56 32.10
C ASP A 360 -0.46 -1.94 33.29
N SER A 361 -1.33 -2.93 33.06
CA SER A 361 -2.35 -3.44 34.01
C SER A 361 -3.50 -2.47 34.37
N GLN A 362 -3.56 -1.28 33.74
CA GLN A 362 -4.65 -0.32 33.94
C GLN A 362 -5.67 -0.36 32.81
N ILE A 363 -6.95 -0.30 33.13
CA ILE A 363 -8.01 -0.27 32.12
C ILE A 363 -8.01 1.08 31.39
N VAL A 364 -7.76 1.06 30.08
CA VAL A 364 -7.72 2.26 29.22
C VAL A 364 -8.90 2.35 28.26
N ASN A 365 -9.63 1.26 27.99
CA ASN A 365 -10.88 1.28 27.24
C ASN A 365 -11.78 0.13 27.69
N SER A 366 -13.09 0.38 27.85
CA SER A 366 -14.06 -0.64 28.29
C SER A 366 -15.48 -0.26 27.89
N SER A 367 -16.30 -1.25 27.55
CA SER A 367 -17.72 -1.08 27.28
C SER A 367 -18.54 -0.79 28.53
N THR A 368 -18.18 -1.42 29.67
CA THR A 368 -19.00 -1.44 30.89
C THR A 368 -18.63 -0.37 31.94
N ASN A 369 -17.41 0.15 31.90
CA ASN A 369 -16.89 1.00 33.00
C ASN A 369 -16.48 2.41 32.54
N ARG A 370 -17.37 3.14 31.84
CA ARG A 370 -17.12 4.54 31.42
C ARG A 370 -16.74 5.49 32.54
N LYS A 371 -17.18 5.22 33.77
CA LYS A 371 -16.87 6.03 34.97
C LYS A 371 -15.52 5.69 35.63
N LYS A 372 -14.90 4.54 35.29
CA LYS A 372 -13.59 4.10 35.82
C LYS A 372 -12.42 4.32 34.87
N ILE A 373 -12.65 4.74 33.61
CA ILE A 373 -11.58 5.15 32.69
C ILE A 373 -11.18 6.56 33.11
N SER A 374 -10.36 6.64 34.13
CA SER A 374 -10.04 7.92 34.74
C SER A 374 -8.82 8.59 34.15
N ASP A 375 -7.91 7.86 33.48
CA ASP A 375 -6.70 8.50 33.04
C ASP A 375 -6.05 7.82 31.80
N TYR A 376 -6.19 8.48 30.62
CA TYR A 376 -5.44 8.15 29.43
C TYR A 376 -4.04 8.79 29.42
N SER A 377 -3.62 9.49 30.47
CA SER A 377 -2.39 10.30 30.44
C SER A 377 -1.15 9.45 30.25
N ALA A 378 -1.04 8.32 30.97
CA ALA A 378 0.06 7.38 30.82
C ALA A 378 0.09 6.78 29.42
N LEU A 379 -1.03 6.25 28.92
CA LEU A 379 -1.14 5.71 27.57
C LEU A 379 -0.73 6.75 26.53
N ARG A 380 -1.27 7.98 26.59
CA ARG A 380 -0.99 9.04 25.59
C ARG A 380 0.44 9.56 25.64
N LYS A 381 1.07 9.53 26.82
CA LYS A 381 2.46 9.95 26.99
C LYS A 381 3.45 8.91 26.51
N GLU A 382 3.13 7.63 26.71
CA GLU A 382 4.04 6.51 26.51
C GLU A 382 3.77 5.74 25.20
N THR A 383 2.70 6.07 24.47
CA THR A 383 2.40 5.48 23.17
C THR A 383 2.44 6.52 22.06
N SER A 384 2.84 6.11 20.87
CA SER A 384 2.82 6.96 19.69
C SER A 384 2.24 6.20 18.49
N LEU A 385 1.60 6.95 17.58
CA LEU A 385 0.97 6.43 16.38
C LEU A 385 1.58 7.06 15.13
N VAL A 386 2.05 6.22 14.22
CA VAL A 386 2.41 6.58 12.84
C VAL A 386 1.20 6.29 11.96
N PHE A 387 0.66 7.33 11.33
CA PHE A 387 -0.54 7.24 10.49
C PHE A 387 -0.21 6.76 9.07
N GLN A 388 -1.20 6.15 8.42
CA GLN A 388 -1.12 5.64 7.05
C GLN A 388 -0.80 6.74 6.01
N HIS A 389 -1.34 7.95 6.17
CA HIS A 389 -1.17 9.06 5.24
C HIS A 389 -0.38 10.19 5.90
N PRO A 390 0.95 10.30 5.65
CA PRO A 390 1.79 11.28 6.34
C PRO A 390 1.37 12.73 6.06
N PHE A 391 0.99 13.07 4.83
CA PHE A 391 0.54 14.42 4.50
C PHE A 391 -0.75 14.84 5.19
N ALA A 392 -1.65 13.89 5.51
CA ALA A 392 -2.85 14.18 6.28
C ALA A 392 -2.55 14.33 7.79
N ALA A 393 -1.41 13.79 8.23
CA ALA A 393 -0.98 13.84 9.62
C ALA A 393 -0.10 15.07 9.94
N LEU A 394 0.46 15.73 8.93
CA LEU A 394 1.31 16.92 9.07
C LEU A 394 0.51 18.18 8.75
N ASP A 395 0.66 19.25 9.55
CA ASP A 395 0.07 20.55 9.22
C ASP A 395 0.85 21.18 8.05
N PRO A 396 0.21 21.45 6.90
CA PRO A 396 0.90 21.97 5.70
C PRO A 396 1.54 23.36 5.89
N ARG A 397 1.18 24.08 6.95
CA ARG A 397 1.71 25.40 7.30
C ARG A 397 2.92 25.35 8.23
N TRP A 398 3.30 24.16 8.70
CA TRP A 398 4.41 23.98 9.63
C TRP A 398 5.63 23.44 8.92
N THR A 399 6.80 23.94 9.32
CA THR A 399 8.07 23.36 8.91
C THR A 399 8.25 21.97 9.52
N VAL A 400 9.18 21.20 8.98
CA VAL A 400 9.57 19.88 9.53
C VAL A 400 9.99 20.03 10.99
N LEU A 401 10.82 21.02 11.33
CA LEU A 401 11.21 21.32 12.71
C LEU A 401 9.99 21.43 13.63
N LYS A 402 9.03 22.27 13.24
CA LYS A 402 7.83 22.52 14.05
C LYS A 402 6.94 21.27 14.15
N SER A 403 6.82 20.53 13.06
CA SER A 403 6.02 19.29 13.00
C SER A 403 6.59 18.19 13.89
N VAL A 404 7.91 17.99 13.88
CA VAL A 404 8.58 16.97 14.70
C VAL A 404 8.62 17.39 16.18
N ALA A 405 8.81 18.69 16.46
CA ALA A 405 8.84 19.23 17.83
C ALA A 405 7.46 19.26 18.53
N GLU A 406 6.36 19.12 17.79
CA GLU A 406 5.00 19.24 18.34
C GLU A 406 4.76 18.44 19.63
N PRO A 407 5.09 17.13 19.71
CA PRO A 407 4.86 16.36 20.92
C PRO A 407 5.69 16.84 22.12
N LEU A 408 6.91 17.32 21.91
CA LEU A 408 7.74 17.90 22.98
C LEU A 408 7.14 19.23 23.47
N ASN A 409 6.60 20.04 22.57
CA ASN A 409 5.96 21.30 22.91
C ASN A 409 4.71 21.12 23.77
N ILE A 410 3.93 20.05 23.57
CA ILE A 410 2.78 19.70 24.40
C ILE A 410 3.23 19.42 25.86
N TRP A 411 4.34 18.71 26.02
CA TRP A 411 4.86 18.32 27.33
C TRP A 411 5.98 19.25 27.83
N ARG A 412 6.28 20.37 27.13
CA ARG A 412 7.40 21.28 27.38
C ARG A 412 7.53 21.70 28.84
N LYS A 413 6.42 22.13 29.45
CA LYS A 413 6.40 22.59 30.87
C LYS A 413 6.72 21.46 31.82
N SER A 414 6.15 20.26 31.62
CA SER A 414 6.36 19.12 32.51
C SER A 414 7.76 18.50 32.34
N LEU A 415 8.38 18.64 31.18
CA LEU A 415 9.72 18.14 30.89
C LEU A 415 10.82 19.21 31.06
N GLN A 416 10.45 20.46 31.38
CA GLN A 416 11.36 21.61 31.55
C GLN A 416 12.33 21.79 30.37
N LEU A 417 11.79 21.71 29.12
CA LEU A 417 12.60 21.78 27.91
C LEU A 417 12.74 23.23 27.42
N ASP A 418 13.96 23.61 27.05
CA ASP A 418 14.26 24.84 26.31
C ASP A 418 14.27 24.60 24.79
N ASP A 419 14.31 25.67 24.02
CA ASP A 419 14.25 25.60 22.56
C ASP A 419 15.50 24.92 21.95
N ALA A 420 16.65 25.09 22.56
CA ALA A 420 17.90 24.47 22.10
C ALA A 420 17.84 22.94 22.26
N THR A 421 17.39 22.46 23.41
CA THR A 421 17.21 21.02 23.66
C THR A 421 16.17 20.41 22.72
N ILE A 422 15.07 21.12 22.44
CA ILE A 422 14.06 20.66 21.47
C ILE A 422 14.67 20.55 20.07
N CYS A 423 15.39 21.57 19.62
CA CYS A 423 16.04 21.59 18.31
C CYS A 423 17.02 20.41 18.14
N ASN A 424 17.90 20.20 19.11
CA ASN A 424 18.87 19.10 19.11
C ASN A 424 18.17 17.73 19.03
N ARG A 425 17.12 17.51 19.80
CA ARG A 425 16.33 16.26 19.73
C ARG A 425 15.66 16.06 18.39
N VAL A 426 15.18 17.13 17.76
CA VAL A 426 14.61 17.06 16.40
C VAL A 426 15.68 16.66 15.39
N GLU A 427 16.88 17.24 15.48
CA GLU A 427 18.01 16.89 14.59
C GLU A 427 18.41 15.41 14.75
N GLU A 428 18.54 14.93 15.99
CA GLU A 428 18.82 13.52 16.28
C GLU A 428 17.76 12.59 15.67
N MET A 429 16.47 12.93 15.82
CA MET A 429 15.40 12.10 15.27
C MET A 429 15.37 12.12 13.74
N LEU A 430 15.66 13.25 13.10
CA LEU A 430 15.78 13.33 11.65
C LEU A 430 16.95 12.48 11.15
N GLN A 431 18.11 12.52 11.82
CA GLN A 431 19.25 11.68 11.47
C GLN A 431 18.91 10.18 11.62
N LEU A 432 18.22 9.80 12.70
CA LEU A 432 17.80 8.41 12.95
C LEU A 432 16.91 7.84 11.84
N VAL A 433 16.02 8.67 11.27
CA VAL A 433 15.15 8.28 10.15
C VAL A 433 15.80 8.52 8.78
N GLY A 434 17.11 8.84 8.72
CA GLY A 434 17.87 8.98 7.47
C GLY A 434 17.63 10.29 6.72
N LEU A 435 17.19 11.35 7.42
CA LEU A 435 17.03 12.70 6.88
C LEU A 435 18.13 13.61 7.42
N ASN A 436 18.86 14.31 6.54
CA ASN A 436 19.87 15.28 6.96
C ASN A 436 19.19 16.55 7.52
N PRO A 437 19.37 16.90 8.81
CA PRO A 437 18.71 18.06 9.40
C PRO A 437 18.92 19.35 8.63
N LYS A 438 20.14 19.61 8.14
CA LYS A 438 20.49 20.84 7.42
C LYS A 438 19.64 21.09 6.18
N ASP A 439 19.18 19.98 5.54
CA ASP A 439 18.43 20.07 4.30
C ASP A 439 16.90 20.06 4.53
N PHE A 440 16.46 19.63 5.72
CA PHE A 440 15.04 19.34 5.95
C PHE A 440 14.34 20.20 6.99
N LEU A 441 15.05 20.74 8.00
CA LEU A 441 14.42 21.44 9.14
C LEU A 441 13.43 22.54 8.72
N GLU A 442 13.79 23.34 7.71
CA GLU A 442 13.01 24.49 7.25
C GLU A 442 12.01 24.16 6.13
N ARG A 443 11.99 22.92 5.63
CA ARG A 443 11.06 22.50 4.57
C ARG A 443 9.64 22.37 5.11
N TYR A 444 8.69 22.59 4.21
CA TYR A 444 7.28 22.37 4.44
C TYR A 444 6.84 21.01 3.88
N PRO A 445 5.72 20.41 4.37
CA PRO A 445 5.24 19.12 3.89
C PRO A 445 5.09 19.02 2.37
N HIS A 446 4.66 20.06 1.69
CA HIS A 446 4.47 20.07 0.23
C HIS A 446 5.78 20.02 -0.57
N GLU A 447 6.94 20.24 0.07
CA GLU A 447 8.27 20.14 -0.53
C GLU A 447 8.92 18.76 -0.34
N LEU A 448 8.22 17.83 0.34
CA LEU A 448 8.70 16.49 0.66
C LEU A 448 8.15 15.47 -0.33
N SER A 449 8.95 14.42 -0.62
CA SER A 449 8.40 13.19 -1.21
C SER A 449 7.53 12.43 -0.21
N GLY A 450 6.74 11.46 -0.68
CA GLY A 450 5.90 10.61 0.19
C GLY A 450 6.71 9.90 1.28
N GLY A 451 7.85 9.32 0.92
CA GLY A 451 8.74 8.64 1.87
C GLY A 451 9.42 9.60 2.83
N GLN A 452 9.83 10.80 2.36
CA GLN A 452 10.39 11.84 3.24
C GLN A 452 9.35 12.32 4.26
N ALA A 453 8.11 12.57 3.84
CA ALA A 453 7.02 12.94 4.74
C ALA A 453 6.73 11.82 5.76
N GLN A 454 6.83 10.56 5.35
CA GLN A 454 6.69 9.41 6.25
C GLN A 454 7.82 9.35 7.28
N CYS A 455 9.07 9.56 6.87
CA CYS A 455 10.20 9.66 7.79
C CYS A 455 9.99 10.79 8.82
N VAL A 456 9.49 11.95 8.40
CA VAL A 456 9.13 13.06 9.30
C VAL A 456 8.02 12.65 10.28
N ALA A 457 6.99 11.93 9.81
CA ALA A 457 5.92 11.42 10.69
C ALA A 457 6.44 10.39 11.70
N ILE A 458 7.37 9.52 11.30
CA ILE A 458 8.06 8.57 12.18
C ILE A 458 8.91 9.31 13.22
N ALA A 459 9.72 10.30 12.79
CA ALA A 459 10.52 11.13 13.70
C ALA A 459 9.64 11.82 14.75
N ARG A 460 8.50 12.41 14.33
CA ARG A 460 7.51 13.00 15.24
C ARG A 460 6.96 11.98 16.25
N ALA A 461 6.66 10.76 15.80
CA ALA A 461 6.14 9.72 16.69
C ALA A 461 7.18 9.26 17.72
N LEU A 462 8.47 9.33 17.40
CA LEU A 462 9.57 8.85 18.25
C LEU A 462 10.14 9.91 19.21
N ILE A 463 9.89 11.19 18.97
CA ILE A 463 10.56 12.29 19.68
C ILE A 463 10.36 12.27 21.19
N ASN A 464 9.19 11.77 21.65
CA ASN A 464 8.87 11.63 23.09
C ASN A 464 9.40 10.33 23.71
N ASN A 465 10.18 9.53 22.98
CA ASN A 465 10.69 8.25 23.44
C ASN A 465 9.58 7.30 23.96
N PRO A 466 8.60 6.93 23.12
CA PRO A 466 7.46 6.11 23.54
C PRO A 466 7.89 4.70 23.94
N ARG A 467 7.16 4.08 24.87
CA ARG A 467 7.31 2.65 25.22
C ARG A 467 6.64 1.74 24.19
N VAL A 468 5.59 2.24 23.51
CA VAL A 468 4.86 1.52 22.45
C VAL A 468 4.75 2.40 21.21
N LEU A 469 5.21 1.90 20.08
CA LEU A 469 5.02 2.50 18.77
C LEU A 469 3.98 1.68 17.98
N LEU A 470 2.90 2.31 17.57
CA LEU A 470 1.93 1.73 16.65
C LEU A 470 2.14 2.35 15.26
N ALA A 471 2.23 1.53 14.24
CA ALA A 471 2.42 2.00 12.85
C ALA A 471 1.31 1.41 11.98
N ASP A 472 0.37 2.28 11.54
CA ASP A 472 -0.77 1.89 10.71
C ASP A 472 -0.39 2.07 9.23
N GLU A 473 -0.09 0.96 8.55
CA GLU A 473 0.33 0.91 7.15
C GLU A 473 1.42 1.94 6.78
N PRO A 474 2.56 1.97 7.50
CA PRO A 474 3.54 3.05 7.40
C PRO A 474 4.25 3.14 6.05
N MET A 475 4.03 2.20 5.14
CA MET A 475 4.65 2.16 3.81
C MET A 475 3.63 2.10 2.67
N SER A 476 2.33 2.31 2.95
CA SER A 476 1.31 2.35 1.91
C SER A 476 1.51 3.57 0.98
N ALA A 477 1.24 3.38 -0.30
CA ALA A 477 1.35 4.43 -1.34
C ALA A 477 2.76 5.07 -1.49
N ILE A 478 3.80 4.36 -1.04
CA ILE A 478 5.21 4.77 -1.17
C ILE A 478 5.89 3.83 -2.16
N ASP A 479 6.81 4.33 -2.98
CA ASP A 479 7.53 3.52 -3.94
C ASP A 479 8.53 2.54 -3.28
N VAL A 480 8.91 1.51 -4.03
CA VAL A 480 9.72 0.39 -3.52
C VAL A 480 11.07 0.86 -2.96
N ALA A 481 11.72 1.85 -3.57
CA ALA A 481 13.01 2.36 -3.11
C ALA A 481 12.88 3.12 -1.78
N GLU A 482 11.83 3.93 -1.64
CA GLU A 482 11.56 4.65 -0.39
C GLU A 482 11.06 3.72 0.71
N ARG A 483 10.29 2.65 0.40
CA ARG A 483 9.92 1.59 1.37
C ARG A 483 11.15 0.96 2.01
N THR A 484 12.20 0.69 1.21
CA THR A 484 13.46 0.14 1.71
C THR A 484 14.13 1.08 2.71
N ARG A 485 14.16 2.40 2.44
CA ARG A 485 14.69 3.39 3.38
C ARG A 485 13.94 3.43 4.70
N ILE A 486 12.60 3.36 4.65
CA ILE A 486 11.76 3.33 5.85
C ILE A 486 12.00 2.02 6.64
N LEU A 487 12.17 0.90 5.95
CA LEU A 487 12.53 -0.36 6.57
C LEU A 487 13.87 -0.27 7.32
N ASP A 488 14.89 0.32 6.67
CA ASP A 488 16.21 0.55 7.28
C ASP A 488 16.11 1.51 8.48
N ALA A 489 15.26 2.54 8.41
CA ALA A 489 14.99 3.43 9.55
C ALA A 489 14.38 2.67 10.73
N PHE A 490 13.36 1.82 10.51
CA PHE A 490 12.80 0.98 11.58
C PHE A 490 13.81 -0.01 12.16
N ALA A 491 14.68 -0.58 11.33
CA ALA A 491 15.77 -1.45 11.80
C ALA A 491 16.77 -0.69 12.70
N ALA A 492 17.16 0.53 12.32
CA ALA A 492 18.00 1.41 13.13
C ALA A 492 17.35 1.79 14.45
N ILE A 493 16.06 2.17 14.43
CA ILE A 493 15.26 2.50 15.61
C ILE A 493 15.23 1.31 16.60
N ARG A 494 14.97 0.10 16.11
CA ARG A 494 14.94 -1.10 16.96
C ARG A 494 16.29 -1.41 17.60
N LYS A 495 17.40 -1.20 16.85
CA LYS A 495 18.76 -1.40 17.37
C LYS A 495 19.07 -0.39 18.49
N GLU A 496 18.64 0.85 18.35
CA GLU A 496 18.87 1.91 19.33
C GLU A 496 17.94 1.80 20.54
N ARG A 497 16.69 1.32 20.33
CA ARG A 497 15.63 1.23 21.35
C ARG A 497 15.10 -0.20 21.49
N PRO A 498 15.89 -1.16 21.96
CA PRO A 498 15.50 -2.58 22.01
C PRO A 498 14.35 -2.89 22.97
N THR A 499 14.10 -2.00 23.95
CA THR A 499 13.01 -2.16 24.93
C THR A 499 11.67 -1.60 24.45
N MET A 500 11.64 -0.86 23.35
CA MET A 500 10.42 -0.32 22.76
C MET A 500 9.59 -1.42 22.12
N SER A 501 8.33 -1.52 22.48
CA SER A 501 7.39 -2.45 21.85
C SER A 501 6.77 -1.82 20.61
N CYS A 502 6.54 -2.62 19.58
CA CYS A 502 6.00 -2.14 18.30
C CYS A 502 4.77 -2.95 17.87
N ILE A 503 3.76 -2.28 17.31
CA ILE A 503 2.70 -2.92 16.54
C ILE A 503 2.74 -2.36 15.12
N PHE A 504 2.95 -3.24 14.15
CA PHE A 504 2.91 -2.90 12.72
C PHE A 504 1.64 -3.44 12.09
N VAL A 505 0.80 -2.56 11.57
CA VAL A 505 -0.30 -2.98 10.69
C VAL A 505 0.16 -2.87 9.25
N SER A 506 -0.01 -3.93 8.50
CA SER A 506 0.33 -3.95 7.08
C SER A 506 -0.45 -5.02 6.33
N HIS A 507 -0.61 -4.80 5.03
CA HIS A 507 -0.97 -5.84 4.07
C HIS A 507 0.24 -6.35 3.28
N ASP A 508 1.43 -5.76 3.49
CA ASP A 508 2.69 -6.11 2.85
C ASP A 508 3.47 -7.13 3.71
N LEU A 509 3.37 -8.41 3.34
CA LEU A 509 4.03 -9.50 4.05
C LEU A 509 5.55 -9.48 3.89
N GLY A 510 6.04 -8.98 2.75
CA GLY A 510 7.47 -8.82 2.50
C GLY A 510 8.13 -7.86 3.48
N MET A 511 7.41 -6.84 3.93
CA MET A 511 7.87 -5.91 4.96
C MET A 511 7.85 -6.57 6.36
N ILE A 512 6.78 -7.27 6.67
CA ILE A 512 6.54 -7.83 8.01
C ILE A 512 7.62 -8.85 8.41
N GLN A 513 8.14 -9.64 7.47
CA GLN A 513 9.23 -10.59 7.74
C GLN A 513 10.50 -9.93 8.32
N HIS A 514 10.70 -8.62 8.09
CA HIS A 514 11.86 -7.87 8.58
C HIS A 514 11.58 -7.09 9.88
N LEU A 515 10.32 -6.77 10.17
CA LEU A 515 9.96 -5.86 11.26
C LEU A 515 9.39 -6.55 12.49
N ALA A 516 8.72 -7.68 12.32
CA ALA A 516 7.99 -8.33 13.41
C ALA A 516 8.54 -9.72 13.73
N THR A 517 8.37 -10.11 14.99
CA THR A 517 8.70 -11.46 15.48
C THR A 517 7.48 -12.36 15.55
N ARG A 518 6.32 -11.77 15.81
CA ARG A 518 5.01 -12.46 15.89
C ARG A 518 4.01 -11.75 14.98
N VAL A 519 3.08 -12.51 14.45
CA VAL A 519 2.03 -12.00 13.54
C VAL A 519 0.66 -12.50 13.96
N ILE A 520 -0.34 -11.67 13.75
CA ILE A 520 -1.76 -11.95 13.88
C ILE A 520 -2.40 -11.69 12.51
N VAL A 521 -3.15 -12.65 12.03
CA VAL A 521 -3.92 -12.54 10.78
C VAL A 521 -5.37 -12.23 11.11
N LEU A 522 -5.83 -11.06 10.67
CA LEU A 522 -7.19 -10.59 10.90
C LEU A 522 -8.01 -10.69 9.60
N ASN A 523 -9.14 -11.39 9.66
CA ASN A 523 -10.09 -11.51 8.57
C ASN A 523 -11.52 -11.31 9.07
N ASP A 524 -12.29 -10.47 8.40
CA ASP A 524 -13.71 -10.16 8.74
C ASP A 524 -13.93 -9.92 10.25
N GLY A 525 -13.02 -9.14 10.88
CA GLY A 525 -13.10 -8.76 12.28
C GLY A 525 -12.72 -9.85 13.28
N LYS A 526 -12.16 -10.99 12.84
CA LYS A 526 -11.72 -12.10 13.71
C LYS A 526 -10.25 -12.43 13.44
N ILE A 527 -9.56 -12.88 14.49
CA ILE A 527 -8.23 -13.48 14.33
C ILE A 527 -8.43 -14.90 13.78
N VAL A 528 -7.87 -15.17 12.59
CA VAL A 528 -7.96 -16.47 11.93
C VAL A 528 -6.69 -17.30 12.10
N GLU A 529 -5.56 -16.65 12.32
CA GLU A 529 -4.27 -17.30 12.58
C GLU A 529 -3.34 -16.37 13.35
N PHE A 530 -2.47 -16.94 14.18
CA PHE A 530 -1.43 -16.20 14.89
C PHE A 530 -0.23 -17.11 15.17
N GLY A 531 0.97 -16.53 15.27
CA GLY A 531 2.18 -17.29 15.56
C GLY A 531 3.45 -16.48 15.35
N ARG A 532 4.60 -17.17 15.30
CA ARG A 532 5.85 -16.55 14.84
C ARG A 532 5.73 -16.21 13.36
N VAL A 533 6.32 -15.10 12.95
CA VAL A 533 6.28 -14.67 11.54
C VAL A 533 6.83 -15.75 10.60
N SER A 534 7.95 -16.39 10.98
CA SER A 534 8.53 -17.51 10.21
C SER A 534 7.54 -18.63 9.97
N ASP A 535 6.80 -19.03 11.00
CA ASP A 535 5.94 -20.21 10.96
C ASP A 535 4.68 -19.94 10.13
N VAL A 536 4.05 -18.78 10.37
CA VAL A 536 2.83 -18.37 9.66
C VAL A 536 3.10 -18.10 8.17
N LEU A 537 4.28 -17.54 7.83
CA LEU A 537 4.62 -17.25 6.42
C LEU A 537 5.08 -18.52 5.66
N ASN A 538 5.80 -19.44 6.31
CA ASN A 538 6.31 -20.64 5.65
C ASN A 538 5.31 -21.81 5.63
N SER A 539 4.43 -21.90 6.64
CA SER A 539 3.49 -23.02 6.82
C SER A 539 2.11 -22.52 7.29
N PRO A 540 1.43 -21.68 6.50
CA PRO A 540 0.12 -21.11 6.88
C PRO A 540 -0.92 -22.24 7.03
N GLN A 541 -1.59 -22.29 8.18
CA GLN A 541 -2.60 -23.30 8.50
C GLN A 541 -3.99 -22.89 8.01
N ASN A 542 -4.28 -21.59 8.02
CA ASN A 542 -5.57 -21.06 7.58
C ASN A 542 -5.56 -20.80 6.06
N ASP A 543 -6.66 -21.14 5.36
CA ASP A 543 -6.78 -20.95 3.90
C ASP A 543 -6.67 -19.46 3.48
N TYR A 544 -7.21 -18.56 4.29
CA TYR A 544 -7.08 -17.13 4.04
C TYR A 544 -5.62 -16.65 4.17
N THR A 545 -4.90 -17.11 5.19
CA THR A 545 -3.47 -16.82 5.36
C THR A 545 -2.67 -17.38 4.19
N ARG A 546 -2.99 -18.60 3.74
CA ARG A 546 -2.35 -19.23 2.57
C ARG A 546 -2.57 -18.41 1.29
N ALA A 547 -3.79 -17.90 1.10
CA ALA A 547 -4.09 -17.01 -0.03
C ALA A 547 -3.28 -15.70 0.03
N LEU A 548 -3.16 -15.07 1.22
CA LEU A 548 -2.34 -13.86 1.43
C LEU A 548 -0.86 -14.13 1.11
N VAL A 549 -0.29 -15.23 1.62
CA VAL A 549 1.11 -15.59 1.38
C VAL A 549 1.35 -15.87 -0.10
N ASN A 550 0.49 -16.67 -0.75
CA ASN A 550 0.61 -16.98 -2.18
C ASN A 550 0.43 -15.74 -3.09
N ALA A 551 -0.27 -14.72 -2.62
CA ALA A 551 -0.39 -13.46 -3.36
C ALA A 551 0.88 -12.62 -3.28
N ALA A 552 1.66 -12.73 -2.19
CA ALA A 552 2.87 -11.97 -1.91
C ALA A 552 4.17 -12.62 -2.44
N ILE A 553 4.12 -13.88 -2.87
CA ILE A 553 5.26 -14.57 -3.50
C ILE A 553 5.36 -14.13 -4.98
N MET A 554 6.59 -13.83 -5.43
CA MET A 554 6.92 -13.47 -6.81
C MET A 554 6.84 -14.67 -7.75
#